data_2302fe1ab625b6813dac161f24a5c975
#
_entry.id   2302fe1ab625b6813dac161f24a5c975
#
_cell.length_a   1.000
_cell.length_b   1.000
_cell.length_c   1.000
_cell.angle_alpha   90.00
_cell.angle_beta   90.00
_cell.angle_gamma   90.00
#
_symmetry.space_group_name_H-M   'P 1'
#
loop_
_entity.id
_entity.type
_entity.pdbx_description
1 polymer ?
#
loop_
_entity_poly.entity_id
_entity_poly.type
_entity_poly.pdbx_seq_one_letter_code
_entity_poly.pdbx_strand_id
1 'polypeptide(L)'
;MTENTVSEIERMVVTRVFDAPRELVWKAWTDPKYVMQWWGPKGFTAPVCQMDFRVGGKLLLCMKTPDGYEGWNAVEYHEIVLHEKIVSSMYFSDSEGNRVEPAQLGIEHEAIDGAHDVTIFEDLGNGQTKLTHIGNEPMESAKNSGQMEGWNQILDKVAAVVAELAQAK
;
A
#
# COMPACT_ATOMS: atom_id res chain seq x y z
N MET A 1 21.77 -23.33 -17.10
CA MET A 1 21.45 -23.01 -16.42
C MET A 1 20.88 -21.86 -16.03
N THR A 2 19.98 -21.43 -16.28
CA THR A 2 19.40 -20.24 -15.85
C THR A 2 18.83 -20.39 -14.51
N GLU A 3 19.27 -19.64 -13.59
CA GLU A 3 18.63 -19.73 -12.38
C GLU A 3 17.53 -18.77 -12.33
N ASN A 4 16.57 -18.94 -11.48
CA ASN A 4 15.48 -17.97 -11.27
C ASN A 4 16.03 -16.74 -10.61
N THR A 5 15.73 -15.60 -11.19
CA THR A 5 16.08 -14.32 -10.60
C THR A 5 14.84 -13.71 -9.98
N VAL A 6 15.04 -12.66 -9.21
CA VAL A 6 13.91 -11.94 -8.60
C VAL A 6 12.90 -11.52 -9.67
N SER A 7 13.39 -11.13 -10.87
CA SER A 7 12.51 -10.68 -11.92
C SER A 7 11.66 -11.80 -12.52
N GLU A 8 12.02 -13.06 -12.27
CA GLU A 8 11.25 -14.19 -12.80
C GLU A 8 10.18 -14.67 -11.83
N ILE A 9 10.20 -14.18 -10.59
CA ILE A 9 9.19 -14.54 -9.61
C ILE A 9 7.99 -13.65 -9.84
N GLU A 10 6.82 -14.27 -10.01
CA GLU A 10 5.59 -13.50 -10.20
C GLU A 10 5.23 -12.83 -8.87
N ARG A 11 5.23 -11.51 -8.85
CA ARG A 11 4.96 -10.72 -7.66
C ARG A 11 3.47 -10.43 -7.55
N MET A 12 3.03 -10.15 -6.32
CA MET A 12 1.67 -9.70 -6.09
C MET A 12 1.43 -8.39 -6.84
N VAL A 13 0.38 -8.33 -7.63
CA VAL A 13 -0.02 -7.12 -8.35
C VAL A 13 -1.52 -6.94 -8.15
N VAL A 14 -1.92 -5.75 -7.72
CA VAL A 14 -3.34 -5.38 -7.69
C VAL A 14 -3.50 -4.12 -8.50
N THR A 15 -4.62 -4.01 -9.21
CA THR A 15 -4.91 -2.84 -10.03
C THR A 15 -6.33 -2.36 -9.77
N ARG A 16 -6.55 -1.07 -9.97
CA ARG A 16 -7.89 -0.50 -9.89
C ARG A 16 -7.95 0.73 -10.78
N VAL A 17 -9.04 0.87 -11.51
CA VAL A 17 -9.30 2.09 -12.28
C VAL A 17 -10.24 2.96 -11.46
N PHE A 18 -9.84 4.23 -11.28
CA PHE A 18 -10.64 5.22 -10.55
C PHE A 18 -11.19 6.24 -11.54
N ASP A 19 -12.42 6.64 -11.32
CA ASP A 19 -13.07 7.64 -12.17
C ASP A 19 -12.74 9.04 -11.64
N ALA A 20 -11.46 9.38 -11.66
CA ALA A 20 -10.95 10.64 -11.17
C ALA A 20 -9.55 10.88 -11.74
N PRO A 21 -9.14 12.17 -11.85
CA PRO A 21 -7.80 12.46 -12.38
C PRO A 21 -6.69 12.03 -11.44
N ARG A 22 -5.50 11.83 -12.00
CA ARG A 22 -4.34 11.36 -11.25
C ARG A 22 -4.05 12.17 -9.99
N GLU A 23 -4.23 13.48 -10.08
CA GLU A 23 -3.93 14.36 -8.95
C GLU A 23 -4.77 14.02 -7.73
N LEU A 24 -6.03 13.63 -7.94
CA LEU A 24 -6.89 13.27 -6.82
C LEU A 24 -6.56 11.90 -6.25
N VAL A 25 -6.25 10.94 -7.12
CA VAL A 25 -5.85 9.60 -6.66
C VAL A 25 -4.52 9.70 -5.90
N TRP A 26 -3.59 10.50 -6.42
CA TRP A 26 -2.32 10.78 -5.75
C TRP A 26 -2.55 11.39 -4.37
N LYS A 27 -3.45 12.37 -4.31
CA LYS A 27 -3.75 13.04 -3.04
C LYS A 27 -4.31 12.07 -2.01
N ALA A 28 -5.21 11.20 -2.44
CA ALA A 28 -5.78 10.19 -1.53
C ALA A 28 -4.70 9.28 -0.97
N TRP A 29 -3.64 9.06 -1.73
CA TRP A 29 -2.57 8.13 -1.36
C TRP A 29 -1.45 8.78 -0.55
N THR A 30 -1.29 10.09 -0.68
CA THR A 30 -0.11 10.77 -0.12
C THR A 30 -0.43 11.82 0.94
N ASP A 31 -1.68 11.94 1.34
CA ASP A 31 -2.09 12.85 2.40
C ASP A 31 -2.53 11.99 3.59
N PRO A 32 -1.90 12.13 4.76
CA PRO A 32 -2.22 11.26 5.91
C PRO A 32 -3.69 11.32 6.31
N LYS A 33 -4.34 12.46 6.13
CA LYS A 33 -5.75 12.61 6.45
C LYS A 33 -6.62 11.60 5.67
N TYR A 34 -6.26 11.37 4.41
CA TYR A 34 -7.01 10.43 3.59
C TYR A 34 -6.53 8.99 3.78
N VAL A 35 -5.21 8.79 3.98
CA VAL A 35 -4.68 7.46 4.21
C VAL A 35 -5.32 6.83 5.44
N MET A 36 -5.58 7.60 6.48
CA MET A 36 -6.23 7.11 7.68
C MET A 36 -7.64 6.59 7.41
N GLN A 37 -8.25 6.99 6.31
CA GLN A 37 -9.60 6.56 5.98
C GLN A 37 -9.64 5.24 5.24
N TRP A 38 -8.54 4.84 4.61
CA TRP A 38 -8.57 3.64 3.78
C TRP A 38 -7.55 2.57 4.16
N TRP A 39 -6.59 2.87 5.02
CA TRP A 39 -5.59 1.87 5.38
C TRP A 39 -6.24 0.75 6.20
N GLY A 40 -5.94 -0.49 5.82
CA GLY A 40 -6.48 -1.68 6.48
C GLY A 40 -7.67 -2.26 5.74
N PRO A 41 -7.83 -3.57 5.82
CA PRO A 41 -8.94 -4.26 5.12
C PRO A 41 -10.29 -3.84 5.67
N LYS A 42 -11.35 -4.38 5.09
CA LYS A 42 -12.71 -4.09 5.50
C LYS A 42 -12.89 -4.37 7.00
N GLY A 43 -13.48 -3.41 7.69
CA GLY A 43 -13.74 -3.53 9.13
C GLY A 43 -12.61 -3.02 10.01
N PHE A 44 -11.44 -2.77 9.42
CA PHE A 44 -10.31 -2.22 10.17
C PHE A 44 -10.34 -0.70 10.13
N THR A 45 -9.73 -0.07 11.13
CA THR A 45 -9.53 1.37 11.13
C THR A 45 -8.04 1.68 11.20
N ALA A 46 -7.68 2.93 10.91
CA ALA A 46 -6.28 3.34 10.94
C ALA A 46 -6.14 4.56 11.84
N PRO A 47 -5.99 4.34 13.16
CA PRO A 47 -5.95 5.46 14.10
C PRO A 47 -4.68 6.29 14.08
N VAL A 48 -3.59 5.77 13.49
CA VAL A 48 -2.33 6.50 13.43
C VAL A 48 -1.79 6.46 12.02
N CYS A 49 -1.42 7.64 11.50
CA CYS A 49 -0.73 7.77 10.22
C CYS A 49 0.19 8.97 10.33
N GLN A 50 1.48 8.70 10.57
CA GLN A 50 2.49 9.75 10.64
C GLN A 50 3.32 9.65 9.37
N MET A 51 3.21 10.66 8.52
CA MET A 51 3.79 10.59 7.18
C MET A 51 4.79 11.72 6.96
N ASP A 52 6.01 11.34 6.56
CA ASP A 52 7.01 12.26 6.08
C ASP A 52 7.23 11.89 4.61
N PHE A 53 6.41 12.45 3.72
CA PHE A 53 6.37 12.02 2.33
C PHE A 53 7.44 12.71 1.51
N ARG A 54 8.63 12.13 1.51
CA ARG A 54 9.77 12.57 0.72
C ARG A 54 10.73 11.40 0.58
N VAL A 55 11.62 11.45 -0.40
CA VAL A 55 12.63 10.41 -0.55
C VAL A 55 13.49 10.40 0.73
N GLY A 56 13.65 9.23 1.31
CA GLY A 56 14.34 9.08 2.59
C GLY A 56 13.44 9.28 3.79
N GLY A 57 12.19 9.72 3.58
CA GLY A 57 11.24 9.88 4.67
C GLY A 57 10.53 8.58 4.98
N LYS A 58 9.74 8.59 6.04
CA LYS A 58 9.06 7.39 6.53
C LYS A 58 7.60 7.65 6.81
N LEU A 59 6.83 6.57 6.73
CA LEU A 59 5.41 6.57 7.08
C LEU A 59 5.22 5.54 8.18
N LEU A 60 4.54 5.91 9.25
CA LEU A 60 4.19 4.97 10.33
C LEU A 60 2.68 4.82 10.36
N LEU A 61 2.22 3.59 10.25
CA LEU A 61 0.80 3.27 10.18
C LEU A 61 0.41 2.30 11.29
N CYS A 62 -0.75 2.56 11.89
CA CYS A 62 -1.39 1.59 12.77
C CYS A 62 -2.72 1.22 12.16
N MET A 63 -3.01 -0.08 12.07
CA MET A 63 -4.37 -0.49 11.75
C MET A 63 -4.92 -1.27 12.93
N LYS A 64 -6.21 -1.07 13.18
CA LYS A 64 -6.87 -1.63 14.33
C LYS A 64 -8.00 -2.54 13.88
N THR A 65 -7.99 -3.77 14.38
CA THR A 65 -9.04 -4.74 14.07
C THR A 65 -10.32 -4.38 14.79
N PRO A 66 -11.47 -4.95 14.36
CA PRO A 66 -12.72 -4.68 15.07
C PRO A 66 -12.70 -5.05 16.54
N ASP A 67 -11.89 -6.05 16.93
CA ASP A 67 -11.78 -6.44 18.34
C ASP A 67 -10.69 -5.71 19.10
N GLY A 68 -10.06 -4.70 18.48
CA GLY A 68 -9.16 -3.81 19.19
C GLY A 68 -7.68 -4.10 19.08
N TYR A 69 -7.28 -5.17 18.38
CA TYR A 69 -5.86 -5.46 18.19
C TYR A 69 -5.23 -4.43 17.25
N GLU A 70 -4.05 -3.95 17.60
CA GLU A 70 -3.33 -2.96 16.79
C GLU A 70 -2.14 -3.58 16.10
N GLY A 71 -2.08 -3.40 14.78
CA GLY A 71 -0.93 -3.83 13.98
C GLY A 71 -0.23 -2.62 13.42
N TRP A 72 1.10 -2.64 13.46
CA TRP A 72 1.91 -1.51 13.04
C TRP A 72 2.74 -1.85 11.82
N ASN A 73 2.85 -0.90 10.92
CA ASN A 73 3.68 -1.00 9.73
C ASN A 73 4.45 0.30 9.54
N ALA A 74 5.65 0.18 9.01
CA ALA A 74 6.44 1.35 8.63
C ALA A 74 6.77 1.23 7.15
N VAL A 75 6.90 2.38 6.50
CA VAL A 75 7.23 2.46 5.07
C VAL A 75 8.38 3.43 4.91
N GLU A 76 9.36 3.07 4.10
CA GLU A 76 10.44 3.97 3.73
C GLU A 76 10.30 4.30 2.26
N TYR A 77 10.39 5.57 1.91
CA TYR A 77 10.24 6.01 0.52
C TYR A 77 11.60 6.08 -0.16
N HIS A 78 11.74 5.38 -1.29
CA HIS A 78 12.99 5.33 -2.04
C HIS A 78 12.96 6.20 -3.28
N GLU A 79 11.81 6.28 -3.94
CA GLU A 79 11.68 7.08 -5.15
C GLU A 79 10.26 7.63 -5.22
N ILE A 80 10.14 8.91 -5.57
CA ILE A 80 8.83 9.55 -5.73
C ILE A 80 8.87 10.35 -7.03
N VAL A 81 7.99 9.98 -7.97
CA VAL A 81 7.80 10.74 -9.19
C VAL A 81 6.39 11.31 -9.12
N LEU A 82 6.29 12.63 -9.01
CA LEU A 82 5.03 13.31 -8.73
C LEU A 82 3.90 12.86 -9.66
N HIS A 83 2.81 12.41 -9.06
CA HIS A 83 1.60 11.94 -9.75
C HIS A 83 1.81 10.69 -10.59
N GLU A 84 3.00 10.05 -10.55
CA GLU A 84 3.28 8.92 -11.42
C GLU A 84 3.67 7.65 -10.70
N LYS A 85 4.59 7.74 -9.71
CA LYS A 85 5.16 6.51 -9.16
C LYS A 85 5.74 6.72 -7.77
N ILE A 86 5.57 5.72 -6.92
CA ILE A 86 6.20 5.66 -5.62
C ILE A 86 6.88 4.31 -5.48
N VAL A 87 8.17 4.31 -5.16
CA VAL A 87 8.91 3.09 -4.82
C VAL A 87 9.20 3.16 -3.32
N SER A 88 8.84 2.10 -2.60
CA SER A 88 8.94 2.12 -1.15
C SER A 88 9.20 0.72 -0.62
N SER A 89 9.53 0.64 0.67
CA SER A 89 9.65 -0.63 1.38
C SER A 89 8.74 -0.58 2.60
N MET A 90 7.85 -1.56 2.71
CA MET A 90 6.96 -1.67 3.86
C MET A 90 7.42 -2.84 4.71
N TYR A 91 7.42 -2.67 6.02
CA TYR A 91 7.79 -3.74 6.93
C TYR A 91 6.93 -3.64 8.18
N PHE A 92 6.82 -4.77 8.90
CA PHE A 92 6.13 -4.77 10.18
C PHE A 92 6.97 -4.03 11.20
N SER A 93 6.32 -3.30 12.09
CA SER A 93 7.03 -2.47 13.05
C SER A 93 6.34 -2.48 14.41
N ASP A 94 7.00 -1.86 15.38
CA ASP A 94 6.36 -1.55 16.64
C ASP A 94 5.78 -0.13 16.54
N SER A 95 5.25 0.38 17.65
CA SER A 95 4.59 1.68 17.65
C SER A 95 5.55 2.85 17.46
N GLU A 96 6.85 2.58 17.51
CA GLU A 96 7.86 3.61 17.29
C GLU A 96 8.50 3.51 15.91
N GLY A 97 8.04 2.56 15.09
CA GLY A 97 8.57 2.42 13.74
C GLY A 97 9.78 1.51 13.62
N ASN A 98 10.15 0.83 14.71
CA ASN A 98 11.27 -0.11 14.66
C ASN A 98 10.83 -1.41 14.01
N ARG A 99 11.68 -1.94 13.13
CA ARG A 99 11.35 -3.17 12.40
C ARG A 99 11.15 -4.34 13.36
N VAL A 100 10.09 -5.10 13.12
CA VAL A 100 9.78 -6.33 13.85
C VAL A 100 9.67 -7.44 12.82
N GLU A 101 10.30 -8.59 13.07
CA GLU A 101 10.19 -9.69 12.14
C GLU A 101 8.78 -10.30 12.20
N PRO A 102 8.21 -10.69 11.06
CA PRO A 102 6.85 -11.25 11.05
C PRO A 102 6.67 -12.43 11.99
N ALA A 103 7.71 -13.27 12.12
CA ALA A 103 7.63 -14.43 12.99
C ALA A 103 7.41 -14.05 14.44
N GLN A 104 7.94 -12.91 14.87
CA GLN A 104 7.74 -12.43 16.24
C GLN A 104 6.30 -12.05 16.52
N LEU A 105 5.53 -11.78 15.44
CA LEU A 105 4.13 -11.44 15.56
C LEU A 105 3.22 -12.63 15.25
N GLY A 106 3.81 -13.81 15.00
CA GLY A 106 3.02 -14.98 14.62
C GLY A 106 2.47 -14.92 13.22
N ILE A 107 3.10 -14.12 12.36
CA ILE A 107 2.65 -13.91 10.99
C ILE A 107 3.58 -14.63 10.02
N GLU A 108 3.00 -15.35 9.07
CA GLU A 108 3.76 -15.94 7.98
C GLU A 108 3.74 -14.94 6.83
N HIS A 109 4.91 -14.44 6.48
CA HIS A 109 5.03 -13.49 5.39
C HIS A 109 6.29 -13.82 4.61
N GLU A 110 6.13 -13.99 3.30
CA GLU A 110 7.22 -14.39 2.44
C GLU A 110 7.56 -13.22 1.54
N ALA A 111 8.60 -12.46 1.90
CA ALA A 111 9.03 -11.34 1.08
C ALA A 111 10.06 -11.80 0.06
N ILE A 112 10.03 -11.22 -1.13
CA ILE A 112 11.04 -11.46 -2.15
C ILE A 112 12.24 -10.60 -1.79
N ASP A 113 13.38 -11.25 -1.61
CA ASP A 113 14.60 -10.58 -1.18
C ASP A 113 15.00 -9.50 -2.19
N GLY A 114 15.25 -8.31 -1.70
CA GLY A 114 15.66 -7.18 -2.53
C GLY A 114 14.55 -6.49 -3.31
N ALA A 115 13.32 -6.96 -3.20
CA ALA A 115 12.21 -6.35 -3.91
C ALA A 115 11.60 -5.20 -3.12
N HIS A 116 11.28 -4.12 -3.82
CA HIS A 116 10.59 -2.98 -3.22
C HIS A 116 9.15 -2.95 -3.71
N ASP A 117 8.29 -2.31 -2.93
CA ASP A 117 6.91 -2.08 -3.35
C ASP A 117 6.89 -0.95 -4.37
N VAL A 118 6.05 -1.07 -5.39
CA VAL A 118 5.93 -0.05 -6.42
C VAL A 118 4.46 0.28 -6.62
N THR A 119 4.12 1.56 -6.55
CA THR A 119 2.76 2.02 -6.83
C THR A 119 2.81 2.97 -8.01
N ILE A 120 2.06 2.67 -9.05
CA ILE A 120 2.08 3.41 -10.30
C ILE A 120 0.71 4.03 -10.53
N PHE A 121 0.70 5.31 -10.90
CA PHE A 121 -0.52 6.08 -11.17
C PHE A 121 -0.50 6.44 -12.64
N GLU A 122 -1.37 5.83 -13.42
CA GLU A 122 -1.37 6.00 -14.87
C GLU A 122 -2.61 6.78 -15.32
N ASP A 123 -2.37 7.88 -16.03
CA ASP A 123 -3.46 8.70 -16.57
C ASP A 123 -4.01 7.98 -17.81
N LEU A 124 -5.26 7.54 -17.75
CA LEU A 124 -5.89 6.84 -18.86
C LEU A 124 -6.56 7.78 -19.85
N GLY A 125 -6.59 9.08 -19.56
CA GLY A 125 -7.39 10.02 -20.32
C GLY A 125 -8.82 10.01 -19.82
N ASN A 126 -9.64 10.94 -20.32
CA ASN A 126 -11.06 11.04 -19.95
C ASN A 126 -11.30 11.17 -18.45
N GLY A 127 -10.31 11.67 -17.71
CA GLY A 127 -10.46 11.86 -16.28
C GLY A 127 -10.36 10.60 -15.46
N GLN A 128 -9.77 9.53 -16.00
CA GLN A 128 -9.63 8.26 -15.30
C GLN A 128 -8.16 7.95 -15.01
N THR A 129 -7.93 7.24 -13.92
CA THR A 129 -6.59 6.85 -13.48
C THR A 129 -6.55 5.36 -13.20
N LYS A 130 -5.52 4.69 -13.68
CA LYS A 130 -5.27 3.30 -13.30
C LYS A 130 -4.16 3.26 -12.27
N LEU A 131 -4.46 2.70 -11.11
CA LEU A 131 -3.47 2.48 -10.06
C LEU A 131 -3.03 1.03 -10.11
N THR A 132 -1.72 0.81 -10.11
CA THR A 132 -1.14 -0.52 -10.04
C THR A 132 -0.24 -0.55 -8.82
N HIS A 133 -0.46 -1.50 -7.92
CA HIS A 133 0.40 -1.68 -6.75
C HIS A 133 1.06 -3.04 -6.85
N ILE A 134 2.40 -3.04 -6.86
CA ILE A 134 3.20 -4.25 -6.95
C ILE A 134 3.84 -4.46 -5.59
N GLY A 135 3.47 -5.55 -4.92
CA GLY A 135 3.99 -5.83 -3.59
C GLY A 135 5.31 -6.58 -3.64
N ASN A 136 5.87 -6.82 -2.46
CA ASN A 136 7.16 -7.47 -2.33
C ASN A 136 7.05 -8.96 -2.00
N GLU A 137 5.87 -9.55 -2.20
CA GLU A 137 5.73 -10.98 -1.94
C GLU A 137 5.23 -11.69 -3.19
N PRO A 138 5.50 -13.01 -3.29
CA PRO A 138 5.02 -13.77 -4.47
C PRO A 138 3.51 -13.74 -4.56
N MET A 139 3.00 -13.73 -5.80
CA MET A 139 1.55 -13.70 -6.05
C MET A 139 0.85 -14.87 -5.39
N GLU A 140 1.43 -16.06 -5.49
CA GLU A 140 0.81 -17.25 -4.91
C GLU A 140 0.71 -17.15 -3.40
N SER A 141 1.76 -16.66 -2.76
CA SER A 141 1.76 -16.45 -1.31
C SER A 141 0.71 -15.42 -0.92
N ALA A 142 0.59 -14.34 -1.68
CA ALA A 142 -0.38 -13.29 -1.39
C ALA A 142 -1.82 -13.82 -1.51
N LYS A 143 -2.08 -14.69 -2.48
CA LYS A 143 -3.40 -15.29 -2.63
C LYS A 143 -3.72 -16.22 -1.47
N ASN A 144 -2.74 -17.04 -1.08
CA ASN A 144 -2.96 -18.02 -0.02
C ASN A 144 -3.10 -17.41 1.35
N SER A 145 -2.43 -16.28 1.59
CA SER A 145 -2.44 -15.63 2.90
C SER A 145 -3.63 -14.69 3.09
N GLY A 146 -4.40 -14.43 2.02
CA GLY A 146 -5.48 -13.46 2.07
C GLY A 146 -5.04 -12.03 1.80
N GLN A 147 -3.78 -11.80 1.50
CA GLN A 147 -3.28 -10.45 1.28
C GLN A 147 -3.86 -9.82 0.01
N MET A 148 -4.05 -10.63 -1.05
CA MET A 148 -4.69 -10.13 -2.26
C MET A 148 -6.10 -9.63 -1.96
N GLU A 149 -6.87 -10.42 -1.20
CA GLU A 149 -8.21 -10.03 -0.81
C GLU A 149 -8.19 -8.76 0.02
N GLY A 150 -7.25 -8.68 0.97
CA GLY A 150 -7.10 -7.50 1.80
C GLY A 150 -6.81 -6.25 0.98
N TRP A 151 -5.91 -6.35 0.00
CA TRP A 151 -5.59 -5.22 -0.87
C TRP A 151 -6.79 -4.78 -1.70
N ASN A 152 -7.59 -5.74 -2.18
CA ASN A 152 -8.80 -5.38 -2.93
C ASN A 152 -9.79 -4.64 -2.06
N GLN A 153 -9.92 -5.05 -0.79
CA GLN A 153 -10.78 -4.34 0.16
C GLN A 153 -10.26 -2.93 0.46
N ILE A 154 -8.93 -2.79 0.58
CA ILE A 154 -8.31 -1.48 0.76
C ILE A 154 -8.62 -0.58 -0.45
N LEU A 155 -8.50 -1.12 -1.66
CA LEU A 155 -8.77 -0.33 -2.85
C LEU A 155 -10.22 0.07 -2.96
N ASP A 156 -11.15 -0.72 -2.44
CA ASP A 156 -12.55 -0.31 -2.35
C ASP A 156 -12.68 0.95 -1.48
N LYS A 157 -11.94 1.01 -0.39
CA LYS A 157 -11.98 2.18 0.49
C LYS A 157 -11.31 3.39 -0.16
N VAL A 158 -10.22 3.16 -0.89
CA VAL A 158 -9.57 4.24 -1.64
C VAL A 158 -10.55 4.81 -2.66
N ALA A 159 -11.30 3.94 -3.33
CA ALA A 159 -12.30 4.39 -4.31
C ALA A 159 -13.33 5.31 -3.68
N ALA A 160 -13.78 5.00 -2.46
CA ALA A 160 -14.74 5.85 -1.76
C ALA A 160 -14.14 7.21 -1.43
N VAL A 161 -12.89 7.25 -0.98
CA VAL A 161 -12.21 8.51 -0.67
C VAL A 161 -12.03 9.34 -1.94
N VAL A 162 -11.61 8.71 -3.03
CA VAL A 162 -11.40 9.39 -4.31
C VAL A 162 -12.71 9.98 -4.82
N ALA A 163 -13.80 9.22 -4.67
CA ALA A 163 -15.12 9.71 -5.10
C ALA A 163 -15.52 10.95 -4.31
N GLU A 164 -15.26 10.98 -3.01
CA GLU A 164 -15.55 12.15 -2.19
C GLU A 164 -14.71 13.34 -2.63
N LEU A 165 -13.43 13.12 -2.91
CA LEU A 165 -12.56 14.19 -3.36
C LEU A 165 -13.02 14.75 -4.70
N ALA A 166 -13.49 13.91 -5.60
CA ALA A 166 -13.98 14.35 -6.88
C ALA A 166 -15.25 15.20 -6.77
N GLN A 167 -16.09 14.89 -5.78
CA GLN A 167 -17.32 15.62 -5.56
C GLN A 167 -17.11 16.96 -4.84
N ALA A 168 -16.00 17.08 -4.11
CA ALA A 168 -15.72 18.27 -3.32
C ALA A 168 -15.22 19.44 -4.17
N LYS A 169 -15.02 19.26 -5.44
CA LYS A 169 -14.49 20.31 -6.33
C LYS A 169 -15.57 21.30 -6.75
#